data_b3cf8cf6f9f501cfc8be1061f8e70da9
#
_entry.id   b3cf8cf6f9f501cfc8be1061f8e70da9
#
_cell.length_a   1.000
_cell.length_b   1.000
_cell.length_c   1.000
_cell.angle_alpha   90.00
_cell.angle_beta   90.00
_cell.angle_gamma   90.00
#
_symmetry.space_group_name_H-M   'P 1'
#
loop_
_entity.id
_entity.type
_entity.pdbx_description
1 polymer ?
#
loop_
_entity_poly.entity_id
_entity_poly.type
_entity_poly.pdbx_seq_one_letter_code
_entity_poly.pdbx_strand_id
1 'polypeptide(L)'
;MNLFTDDQRAIMRSNLANVARRGYLITTTNAQNTGIEPGMTLPCAPQANFKASQTVICNGTAVQFTDMSTFGNPTNWSWYFPGGTPSTSTAQNPTVTYSNASGKSYKNYDVALTVTNALGTSQSSIDGYMSVHTPNSTIWANNFNSGFEFTAIPNGTWHVENAEGDNIKWERNSFNSFEGDFSVKLDNYNNEPDNTDALVTNFIKVDRATAMNFSFRYAVASKPGSAMDNINVSVSQDCGESWESVRTLLGPLLYAVTNKANAWNPTTSSNWRKVTIGLDDFVGNQPIMIKVAFTSGGGNNAFLDDFNLDVTLDQKDLTAAQISIYPNPSSGRFTVEGLPAGTPYTIYSTDGSAIQKGLLDLDASLELTAPAGYYLFQAASIRKALIIQ
;
A
#
# COMPACT_ATOMS: atom_id res chain seq x y z
N MET A 1 -13.38 14.49 -23.63
CA MET A 1 -12.38 14.72 -24.71
C MET A 1 -13.11 14.92 -26.04
N ASN A 2 -12.94 16.05 -26.71
CA ASN A 2 -13.51 16.25 -28.02
C ASN A 2 -12.62 15.55 -29.05
N LEU A 3 -13.01 14.36 -29.50
CA LEU A 3 -12.29 13.55 -30.50
C LEU A 3 -12.22 14.20 -31.89
N PHE A 4 -13.06 15.23 -32.16
CA PHE A 4 -13.14 15.89 -33.46
C PHE A 4 -13.14 17.41 -33.27
N THR A 5 -12.46 18.12 -34.19
CA THR A 5 -12.55 19.58 -34.27
C THR A 5 -13.98 20.01 -34.65
N ASP A 6 -14.33 21.28 -34.41
CA ASP A 6 -15.64 21.81 -34.75
C ASP A 6 -15.90 21.73 -36.27
N ASP A 7 -14.86 21.92 -37.08
CA ASP A 7 -14.96 21.78 -38.56
C ASP A 7 -15.19 20.33 -38.96
N GLN A 8 -14.50 19.37 -38.33
CA GLN A 8 -14.75 17.94 -38.58
C GLN A 8 -16.15 17.52 -38.19
N ARG A 9 -16.67 18.03 -37.06
CA ARG A 9 -18.07 17.83 -36.66
C ARG A 9 -19.06 18.42 -37.67
N ALA A 10 -18.79 19.62 -38.15
CA ALA A 10 -19.64 20.29 -39.16
C ALA A 10 -19.68 19.51 -40.47
N ILE A 11 -18.52 19.04 -40.98
CA ILE A 11 -18.42 18.21 -42.18
C ILE A 11 -19.15 16.87 -41.99
N MET A 12 -18.98 16.21 -40.86
CA MET A 12 -19.66 14.94 -40.58
C MET A 12 -21.17 15.11 -40.52
N ARG A 13 -21.69 16.17 -39.87
CA ARG A 13 -23.12 16.49 -39.83
C ARG A 13 -23.68 16.82 -41.20
N SER A 14 -22.95 17.60 -41.99
CA SER A 14 -23.34 17.92 -43.36
C SER A 14 -23.44 16.66 -44.25
N ASN A 15 -22.43 15.77 -44.13
CA ASN A 15 -22.43 14.51 -44.88
C ASN A 15 -23.57 13.57 -44.45
N LEU A 16 -23.91 13.53 -43.17
CA LEU A 16 -25.02 12.75 -42.65
C LEU A 16 -26.39 13.32 -43.16
N ALA A 17 -26.53 14.64 -43.17
CA ALA A 17 -27.76 15.31 -43.58
C ALA A 17 -28.05 15.15 -45.10
N ASN A 18 -26.97 15.16 -45.91
CA ASN A 18 -27.12 15.20 -47.39
C ASN A 18 -27.12 13.80 -48.05
N VAL A 19 -26.90 12.73 -47.30
CA VAL A 19 -26.96 11.36 -47.83
C VAL A 19 -28.33 10.76 -47.60
N ALA A 20 -29.05 10.45 -48.69
CA ALA A 20 -30.33 9.73 -48.62
C ALA A 20 -30.19 8.47 -47.78
N ARG A 21 -31.09 8.24 -46.84
CA ARG A 21 -31.10 7.15 -45.82
C ARG A 21 -30.21 7.39 -44.60
N ARG A 22 -29.37 8.44 -44.55
CA ARG A 22 -28.57 8.77 -43.35
C ARG A 22 -29.11 9.97 -42.59
N GLY A 23 -29.91 10.80 -43.22
CA GLY A 23 -30.55 11.98 -42.57
C GLY A 23 -31.34 11.61 -41.32
N TYR A 24 -31.91 10.41 -41.27
CA TYR A 24 -32.59 9.91 -40.07
C TYR A 24 -31.66 9.84 -38.83
N LEU A 25 -30.37 9.56 -39.02
CA LEU A 25 -29.40 9.42 -37.92
C LEU A 25 -29.20 10.71 -37.12
N ILE A 26 -29.46 11.87 -37.74
CA ILE A 26 -29.31 13.19 -37.12
C ILE A 26 -30.63 13.85 -36.73
N THR A 27 -31.76 13.14 -36.87
CA THR A 27 -33.05 13.65 -36.41
C THR A 27 -33.12 13.72 -34.89
N THR A 28 -33.83 14.71 -34.37
CA THR A 28 -34.09 14.84 -32.93
C THR A 28 -34.73 13.55 -32.38
N THR A 29 -35.63 12.94 -33.12
CA THR A 29 -36.27 11.68 -32.71
C THR A 29 -35.27 10.53 -32.60
N ASN A 30 -34.33 10.41 -33.54
CA ASN A 30 -33.32 9.37 -33.47
C ASN A 30 -32.31 9.67 -32.36
N ALA A 31 -31.88 10.91 -32.23
CA ALA A 31 -31.02 11.34 -31.13
C ALA A 31 -31.67 11.06 -29.75
N GLN A 32 -32.98 11.32 -29.64
CA GLN A 32 -33.79 10.97 -28.47
C GLN A 32 -33.84 9.44 -28.22
N ASN A 33 -34.12 8.68 -29.28
CA ASN A 33 -34.20 7.20 -29.16
C ASN A 33 -32.85 6.52 -28.85
N THR A 34 -31.75 7.15 -29.24
CA THR A 34 -30.39 6.63 -29.03
C THR A 34 -29.69 7.26 -27.83
N GLY A 35 -30.29 8.26 -27.17
CA GLY A 35 -29.73 8.92 -26.00
C GLY A 35 -28.45 9.72 -26.23
N ILE A 36 -28.21 10.18 -27.46
CA ILE A 36 -27.02 11.00 -27.82
C ILE A 36 -27.24 12.51 -27.72
N GLU A 37 -28.43 12.97 -27.36
CA GLU A 37 -28.69 14.39 -27.08
C GLU A 37 -28.02 14.81 -25.76
N PRO A 38 -27.36 15.98 -25.70
CA PRO A 38 -26.80 16.50 -24.45
C PRO A 38 -27.87 16.62 -23.35
N GLY A 39 -27.66 15.97 -22.22
CA GLY A 39 -28.60 15.98 -21.10
C GLY A 39 -29.71 14.92 -21.16
N MET A 40 -29.75 14.09 -22.21
CA MET A 40 -30.63 12.94 -22.24
C MET A 40 -29.98 11.74 -21.51
N THR A 41 -30.69 11.29 -20.51
CA THR A 41 -30.43 9.98 -19.93
C THR A 41 -31.26 8.94 -20.67
N LEU A 42 -30.61 7.90 -21.20
CA LEU A 42 -31.35 6.75 -21.73
C LEU A 42 -32.21 6.18 -20.59
N PRO A 43 -33.48 5.87 -20.86
CA PRO A 43 -34.33 5.21 -19.89
C PRO A 43 -33.86 3.76 -19.73
N CYS A 44 -32.90 3.55 -18.85
CA CYS A 44 -32.31 2.24 -18.53
C CYS A 44 -32.13 2.09 -17.03
N ALA A 45 -31.93 0.87 -16.58
CA ALA A 45 -31.52 0.60 -15.21
C ALA A 45 -30.12 1.22 -14.95
N PRO A 46 -29.84 1.72 -13.74
CA PRO A 46 -28.52 2.20 -13.40
C PRO A 46 -27.52 1.03 -13.35
N GLN A 47 -26.24 1.33 -13.51
CA GLN A 47 -25.16 0.41 -13.24
C GLN A 47 -24.41 0.91 -12.03
N ALA A 48 -24.44 0.12 -10.92
CA ALA A 48 -23.79 0.46 -9.66
C ALA A 48 -22.28 0.50 -9.80
N ASN A 49 -21.68 1.57 -9.31
CA ASN A 49 -20.23 1.70 -9.10
C ASN A 49 -19.99 2.74 -8.01
N PHE A 50 -18.84 2.63 -7.31
CA PHE A 50 -18.49 3.54 -6.23
C PHE A 50 -16.98 3.62 -6.03
N LYS A 51 -16.56 4.65 -5.30
CA LYS A 51 -15.20 4.76 -4.78
C LYS A 51 -15.18 5.31 -3.36
N ALA A 52 -14.10 5.02 -2.63
CA ALA A 52 -13.80 5.60 -1.33
C ALA A 52 -12.72 6.68 -1.46
N SER A 53 -12.67 7.63 -0.51
CA SER A 53 -11.59 8.61 -0.43
C SER A 53 -10.22 7.95 -0.18
N GLN A 54 -10.22 6.81 0.52
CA GLN A 54 -9.06 5.95 0.79
C GLN A 54 -9.55 4.56 1.21
N THR A 55 -8.77 3.52 0.92
CA THR A 55 -9.14 2.14 1.26
C THR A 55 -8.24 1.51 2.31
N VAL A 56 -7.07 2.08 2.58
CA VAL A 56 -6.16 1.69 3.67
C VAL A 56 -6.19 2.77 4.73
N ILE A 57 -6.72 2.43 5.90
CA ILE A 57 -7.03 3.39 6.97
C ILE A 57 -6.67 2.86 8.35
N CYS A 58 -6.59 3.76 9.32
CA CYS A 58 -6.49 3.39 10.73
C CYS A 58 -7.83 3.19 11.41
N ASN A 59 -7.77 2.51 12.53
CA ASN A 59 -8.90 2.32 13.42
C ASN A 59 -9.48 3.66 13.88
N GLY A 60 -10.74 3.92 13.58
CA GLY A 60 -11.45 5.15 13.93
C GLY A 60 -11.46 6.23 12.84
N THR A 61 -10.80 6.00 11.70
CA THR A 61 -10.81 6.95 10.57
C THR A 61 -12.17 6.97 9.88
N ALA A 62 -12.66 8.16 9.57
CA ALA A 62 -13.85 8.38 8.78
C ALA A 62 -13.53 8.41 7.29
N VAL A 63 -14.24 7.63 6.49
CA VAL A 63 -14.07 7.49 5.04
C VAL A 63 -15.29 8.04 4.32
N GLN A 64 -15.07 8.89 3.33
CA GLN A 64 -16.11 9.36 2.43
C GLN A 64 -16.26 8.39 1.26
N PHE A 65 -17.47 7.86 1.06
CA PHE A 65 -17.84 7.10 -0.12
C PHE A 65 -18.52 8.00 -1.14
N THR A 66 -18.25 7.77 -2.41
CA THR A 66 -18.85 8.52 -3.53
C THR A 66 -19.51 7.55 -4.49
N ASP A 67 -20.77 7.82 -4.82
CA ASP A 67 -21.49 7.11 -5.87
C ASP A 67 -20.88 7.47 -7.24
N MET A 68 -20.44 6.45 -7.95
CA MET A 68 -19.89 6.52 -9.30
C MET A 68 -20.78 5.77 -10.31
N SER A 69 -22.02 5.49 -9.94
CA SER A 69 -22.96 4.77 -10.79
C SER A 69 -23.19 5.47 -12.12
N THR A 70 -23.26 4.68 -13.17
CA THR A 70 -23.44 5.14 -14.55
C THR A 70 -24.79 4.66 -15.11
N PHE A 71 -25.16 5.20 -16.25
CA PHE A 71 -26.43 4.95 -16.91
C PHE A 71 -27.63 5.26 -16.00
N GLY A 72 -28.82 5.32 -16.53
CA GLY A 72 -30.10 5.55 -15.88
C GLY A 72 -30.10 6.11 -14.47
N ASN A 73 -30.18 7.43 -14.28
CA ASN A 73 -30.07 8.14 -12.99
C ASN A 73 -30.67 7.34 -11.81
N PRO A 74 -29.86 6.94 -10.81
CA PRO A 74 -30.39 6.34 -9.60
C PRO A 74 -31.34 7.28 -8.85
N THR A 75 -32.41 6.74 -8.27
CA THR A 75 -33.32 7.46 -7.38
C THR A 75 -33.19 7.01 -5.93
N ASN A 76 -32.59 5.83 -5.71
CA ASN A 76 -32.37 5.28 -4.40
C ASN A 76 -31.02 4.60 -4.32
N TRP A 77 -30.38 4.70 -3.16
CA TRP A 77 -29.11 4.08 -2.79
C TRP A 77 -29.32 3.21 -1.57
N SER A 78 -28.68 2.07 -1.52
CA SER A 78 -28.60 1.19 -0.36
C SER A 78 -27.18 0.68 -0.22
N TRP A 79 -26.47 1.21 0.75
CA TRP A 79 -25.11 0.84 1.09
C TRP A 79 -25.06 -0.17 2.21
N TYR A 80 -24.07 -1.07 2.15
CA TYR A 80 -23.74 -2.02 3.20
C TYR A 80 -22.26 -1.96 3.53
N PHE A 81 -21.94 -1.67 4.80
CA PHE A 81 -20.61 -1.45 5.33
C PHE A 81 -20.34 -2.35 6.55
N PRO A 82 -20.02 -3.65 6.36
CA PRO A 82 -19.65 -4.52 7.47
C PRO A 82 -18.51 -3.91 8.28
N GLY A 83 -18.67 -3.84 9.61
CA GLY A 83 -17.65 -3.24 10.50
C GLY A 83 -17.59 -1.72 10.50
N GLY A 84 -18.36 -1.04 9.67
CA GLY A 84 -18.49 0.40 9.64
C GLY A 84 -19.57 0.95 10.57
N THR A 85 -19.47 2.21 10.90
CA THR A 85 -20.48 2.97 11.64
C THR A 85 -20.80 4.26 10.86
N PRO A 86 -22.01 4.40 10.29
CA PRO A 86 -23.10 3.41 10.27
C PRO A 86 -22.76 2.19 9.39
N SER A 87 -23.35 1.01 9.71
CA SER A 87 -23.16 -0.21 8.92
C SER A 87 -24.00 -0.27 7.63
N THR A 88 -24.95 0.65 7.48
CA THR A 88 -25.79 0.84 6.28
C THR A 88 -26.09 2.31 6.07
N SER A 89 -26.35 2.71 4.82
CA SER A 89 -26.76 4.09 4.49
C SER A 89 -27.65 4.12 3.26
N THR A 90 -28.53 5.12 3.19
CA THR A 90 -29.33 5.45 1.99
C THR A 90 -28.90 6.78 1.35
N ALA A 91 -27.89 7.45 1.91
CA ALA A 91 -27.34 8.65 1.32
C ALA A 91 -26.59 8.31 0.03
N GLN A 92 -26.61 9.20 -0.95
CA GLN A 92 -25.84 9.02 -2.18
C GLN A 92 -24.34 8.90 -1.89
N ASN A 93 -23.81 9.78 -1.05
CA ASN A 93 -22.39 9.85 -0.73
C ASN A 93 -22.22 9.82 0.82
N PRO A 94 -22.23 8.64 1.45
CA PRO A 94 -22.13 8.53 2.91
C PRO A 94 -20.70 8.66 3.42
N THR A 95 -20.55 9.09 4.67
CA THR A 95 -19.32 8.98 5.44
C THR A 95 -19.47 7.87 6.48
N VAL A 96 -18.46 7.01 6.58
CA VAL A 96 -18.48 5.82 7.45
C VAL A 96 -17.18 5.74 8.23
N THR A 97 -17.26 5.51 9.53
CA THR A 97 -16.10 5.27 10.40
C THR A 97 -15.91 3.78 10.61
N TYR A 98 -14.71 3.26 10.39
CA TYR A 98 -14.37 1.86 10.57
C TYR A 98 -13.56 1.62 11.84
N SER A 99 -13.75 0.43 12.45
CA SER A 99 -12.97 -0.01 13.60
C SER A 99 -12.45 -1.43 13.42
N ASN A 100 -11.23 -1.67 13.90
CA ASN A 100 -10.64 -3.00 13.97
C ASN A 100 -10.55 -3.48 15.42
N ALA A 101 -11.56 -4.16 15.88
CA ALA A 101 -11.62 -4.78 17.21
C ALA A 101 -11.12 -6.24 17.21
N SER A 102 -10.49 -6.72 16.12
CA SER A 102 -10.10 -8.13 15.95
C SER A 102 -8.87 -8.55 16.74
N GLY A 103 -8.11 -7.61 17.30
CA GLY A 103 -6.80 -7.85 17.93
C GLY A 103 -5.66 -8.16 16.92
N LYS A 104 -5.97 -8.14 15.61
CA LYS A 104 -4.97 -8.33 14.54
C LYS A 104 -4.43 -6.97 14.07
N SER A 105 -3.27 -7.00 13.41
CA SER A 105 -2.63 -5.80 12.83
C SER A 105 -3.52 -5.05 11.86
N TYR A 106 -4.33 -5.77 11.10
CA TYR A 106 -5.33 -5.21 10.20
C TYR A 106 -6.53 -6.14 10.05
N LYS A 107 -7.63 -5.59 9.56
CA LYS A 107 -8.81 -6.34 9.18
C LYS A 107 -9.42 -5.75 7.91
N ASN A 108 -9.74 -6.62 6.96
CA ASN A 108 -10.42 -6.23 5.74
C ASN A 108 -11.94 -6.32 5.91
N TYR A 109 -12.63 -5.41 5.23
CA TYR A 109 -14.08 -5.32 5.18
C TYR A 109 -14.57 -5.12 3.76
N ASP A 110 -15.65 -5.80 3.42
CA ASP A 110 -16.33 -5.66 2.14
C ASP A 110 -17.14 -4.37 2.11
N VAL A 111 -17.45 -3.90 0.92
CA VAL A 111 -18.37 -2.78 0.71
C VAL A 111 -19.32 -3.14 -0.44
N ALA A 112 -20.60 -2.88 -0.25
CA ALA A 112 -21.58 -3.06 -1.30
C ALA A 112 -22.49 -1.84 -1.45
N LEU A 113 -22.78 -1.51 -2.71
CA LEU A 113 -23.75 -0.50 -3.11
C LEU A 113 -24.81 -1.13 -4.00
N THR A 114 -26.07 -0.93 -3.66
CA THR A 114 -27.21 -1.20 -4.53
C THR A 114 -27.85 0.13 -4.91
N VAL A 115 -28.03 0.35 -6.21
CA VAL A 115 -28.74 1.52 -6.77
C VAL A 115 -29.97 1.09 -7.52
N THR A 116 -31.02 1.90 -7.43
CA THR A 116 -32.34 1.59 -8.05
C THR A 116 -32.94 2.82 -8.70
N ASN A 117 -33.60 2.62 -9.82
CA ASN A 117 -34.54 3.57 -10.43
C ASN A 117 -35.83 2.84 -10.85
N ALA A 118 -36.76 3.52 -11.51
CA ALA A 118 -38.04 2.94 -11.97
C ALA A 118 -37.88 1.78 -12.98
N LEU A 119 -36.69 1.62 -13.58
CA LEU A 119 -36.43 0.64 -14.64
C LEU A 119 -35.63 -0.56 -14.18
N GLY A 120 -35.06 -0.50 -12.99
CA GLY A 120 -34.35 -1.63 -12.42
C GLY A 120 -33.39 -1.29 -11.31
N THR A 121 -32.70 -2.34 -10.86
CA THR A 121 -31.75 -2.32 -9.75
C THR A 121 -30.42 -2.93 -10.21
N SER A 122 -29.31 -2.34 -9.74
CA SER A 122 -27.97 -2.89 -9.94
C SER A 122 -27.22 -2.87 -8.61
N GLN A 123 -26.31 -3.83 -8.43
CA GLN A 123 -25.45 -3.93 -7.27
C GLN A 123 -23.98 -4.03 -7.69
N SER A 124 -23.12 -3.37 -6.95
CA SER A 124 -21.66 -3.54 -6.97
C SER A 124 -21.22 -3.95 -5.58
N SER A 125 -20.38 -4.98 -5.47
CA SER A 125 -19.79 -5.46 -4.21
C SER A 125 -18.33 -5.75 -4.41
N ILE A 126 -17.48 -5.23 -3.52
CA ILE A 126 -16.03 -5.43 -3.57
C ILE A 126 -15.61 -6.06 -2.25
N ASP A 127 -15.10 -7.28 -2.33
CA ASP A 127 -14.62 -8.04 -1.18
C ASP A 127 -13.29 -7.48 -0.68
N GLY A 128 -13.17 -7.30 0.64
CA GLY A 128 -11.96 -6.80 1.27
C GLY A 128 -11.57 -5.37 0.88
N TYR A 129 -12.51 -4.57 0.39
CA TYR A 129 -12.26 -3.22 -0.13
C TYR A 129 -11.62 -2.26 0.87
N MET A 130 -12.02 -2.33 2.15
CA MET A 130 -11.44 -1.52 3.22
C MET A 130 -10.43 -2.33 4.02
N SER A 131 -9.22 -1.82 4.20
CA SER A 131 -8.19 -2.38 5.09
C SER A 131 -8.00 -1.46 6.30
N VAL A 132 -8.43 -1.92 7.48
CA VAL A 132 -8.43 -1.13 8.72
C VAL A 132 -7.31 -1.59 9.64
N HIS A 133 -6.34 -0.72 9.90
CA HIS A 133 -5.12 -0.99 10.64
C HIS A 133 -5.21 -0.56 12.09
N THR A 134 -4.49 -1.27 12.97
CA THR A 134 -4.30 -0.85 14.37
C THR A 134 -2.85 -0.41 14.58
N PRO A 135 -2.61 0.74 15.24
CA PRO A 135 -1.25 1.26 15.45
C PRO A 135 -0.33 0.34 16.26
N ASN A 136 -0.90 -0.64 16.97
CA ASN A 136 -0.14 -1.53 17.85
C ASN A 136 0.63 -2.66 17.13
N SER A 137 0.42 -2.84 15.84
CA SER A 137 1.05 -3.89 15.05
C SER A 137 2.03 -3.28 14.06
N THR A 138 3.18 -2.90 14.57
CA THR A 138 4.23 -2.25 13.79
C THR A 138 5.33 -3.23 13.44
N ILE A 139 5.82 -3.15 12.22
CA ILE A 139 7.11 -3.75 11.85
C ILE A 139 8.23 -2.80 12.29
N TRP A 140 9.35 -3.38 12.77
CA TRP A 140 10.53 -2.59 13.01
C TRP A 140 11.24 -2.30 11.69
N ALA A 141 11.82 -1.13 11.55
CA ALA A 141 12.52 -0.74 10.34
C ALA A 141 13.63 -1.73 9.92
N ASN A 142 14.33 -2.31 10.89
CA ASN A 142 15.35 -3.34 10.64
C ASN A 142 14.80 -4.71 10.24
N ASN A 143 13.49 -4.93 10.34
CA ASN A 143 12.79 -6.12 9.88
C ASN A 143 11.96 -5.85 8.63
N PHE A 144 12.12 -4.69 8.01
CA PHE A 144 11.46 -4.36 6.76
C PHE A 144 12.01 -5.25 5.64
N ASN A 145 11.12 -6.03 5.07
CA ASN A 145 11.43 -7.01 4.04
C ASN A 145 10.75 -6.60 2.74
N SER A 146 11.42 -6.76 1.62
CA SER A 146 10.86 -6.57 0.27
C SER A 146 9.61 -7.40 0.01
N GLY A 147 9.47 -8.54 0.69
CA GLY A 147 8.20 -9.19 1.04
C GLY A 147 7.43 -9.91 -0.04
N PHE A 148 7.89 -9.91 -1.29
CA PHE A 148 7.11 -10.53 -2.38
C PHE A 148 7.55 -11.95 -2.71
N GLU A 149 8.73 -12.38 -2.25
CA GLU A 149 9.29 -13.69 -2.60
C GLU A 149 8.45 -14.86 -2.07
N PHE A 150 7.88 -14.72 -0.88
CA PHE A 150 7.25 -15.83 -0.19
C PHE A 150 5.74 -15.67 0.05
N THR A 151 5.20 -14.48 -0.12
CA THR A 151 3.79 -14.19 0.25
C THR A 151 3.06 -13.41 -0.83
N ALA A 152 1.78 -13.74 -1.03
CA ALA A 152 0.89 -12.91 -1.82
C ALA A 152 0.66 -11.54 -1.14
N ILE A 153 0.26 -10.54 -1.90
CA ILE A 153 -0.23 -9.25 -1.39
C ILE A 153 -1.78 -9.25 -1.40
N PRO A 154 -2.44 -8.65 -0.39
CA PRO A 154 -1.84 -8.04 0.80
C PRO A 154 -1.17 -9.05 1.75
N ASN A 155 -0.17 -8.60 2.50
CA ASN A 155 0.54 -9.38 3.51
C ASN A 155 0.76 -8.55 4.78
N GLY A 156 1.57 -9.01 5.74
CA GLY A 156 1.84 -8.27 6.98
C GLY A 156 2.62 -6.97 6.78
N THR A 157 3.23 -6.76 5.63
CA THR A 157 4.07 -5.59 5.31
C THR A 157 3.39 -4.65 4.33
N TRP A 158 2.76 -5.20 3.27
CA TRP A 158 2.19 -4.44 2.17
C TRP A 158 0.69 -4.66 1.99
N HIS A 159 -0.01 -3.59 1.70
CA HIS A 159 -1.42 -3.55 1.34
C HIS A 159 -1.59 -2.91 -0.03
N VAL A 160 -2.62 -3.31 -0.75
CA VAL A 160 -2.97 -2.74 -2.05
C VAL A 160 -4.11 -1.75 -1.84
N GLU A 161 -3.91 -0.52 -2.24
CA GLU A 161 -4.96 0.50 -2.34
C GLU A 161 -5.40 0.59 -3.80
N ASN A 162 -6.66 0.27 -4.06
CA ASN A 162 -7.36 0.40 -5.33
C ASN A 162 -8.68 1.12 -5.03
N ALA A 163 -8.64 2.44 -5.05
CA ALA A 163 -9.76 3.28 -4.63
C ALA A 163 -10.93 3.23 -5.63
N GLU A 164 -10.63 3.03 -6.90
CA GLU A 164 -11.61 2.88 -7.98
C GLU A 164 -12.37 1.53 -7.87
N GLY A 165 -11.79 0.55 -7.19
CA GLY A 165 -12.38 -0.77 -6.97
C GLY A 165 -12.56 -1.57 -8.26
N ASP A 166 -11.81 -1.26 -9.29
CA ASP A 166 -11.80 -2.00 -10.55
C ASP A 166 -10.98 -3.30 -10.45
N ASN A 167 -10.83 -4.03 -11.55
CA ASN A 167 -10.08 -5.28 -11.57
C ASN A 167 -8.57 -5.06 -11.78
N ILE A 168 -8.12 -3.82 -11.98
CA ILE A 168 -6.72 -3.50 -12.20
C ILE A 168 -6.15 -2.97 -10.90
N LYS A 169 -5.14 -3.66 -10.39
CA LYS A 169 -4.44 -3.35 -9.13
C LYS A 169 -3.07 -3.99 -9.12
N TRP A 170 -2.25 -3.61 -8.17
CA TRP A 170 -0.98 -4.27 -7.94
C TRP A 170 -1.17 -5.74 -7.54
N GLU A 171 -0.55 -6.63 -8.29
CA GLU A 171 -0.60 -8.08 -8.06
C GLU A 171 0.81 -8.67 -8.04
N ARG A 172 1.00 -9.74 -7.26
CA ARG A 172 2.24 -10.51 -7.25
C ARG A 172 2.43 -11.19 -8.61
N ASN A 173 3.62 -11.04 -9.17
CA ASN A 173 3.99 -11.57 -10.48
C ASN A 173 5.19 -12.50 -10.34
N SER A 174 5.12 -13.69 -10.98
CA SER A 174 6.12 -14.75 -10.90
C SER A 174 6.99 -14.90 -12.15
N PHE A 175 6.86 -13.99 -13.12
CA PHE A 175 7.53 -14.17 -14.42
C PHE A 175 8.62 -13.14 -14.71
N ASN A 176 8.57 -12.00 -14.06
CA ASN A 176 9.44 -10.87 -14.35
C ASN A 176 9.83 -10.19 -13.03
N SER A 177 11.00 -10.51 -12.51
CA SER A 177 11.58 -9.93 -11.29
C SER A 177 12.95 -9.32 -11.61
N PHE A 178 13.43 -8.44 -10.75
CA PHE A 178 14.80 -7.97 -10.76
C PHE A 178 15.67 -8.91 -9.92
N GLU A 179 15.23 -9.22 -8.73
CA GLU A 179 15.87 -10.12 -7.79
C GLU A 179 14.87 -11.21 -7.36
N GLY A 180 15.36 -12.43 -7.14
CA GLY A 180 14.51 -13.56 -6.78
C GLY A 180 13.56 -14.00 -7.90
N ASP A 181 12.45 -14.59 -7.51
CA ASP A 181 11.46 -15.18 -8.42
C ASP A 181 10.21 -14.32 -8.63
N PHE A 182 10.01 -13.29 -7.81
CA PHE A 182 8.76 -12.52 -7.78
C PHE A 182 8.97 -11.02 -7.73
N SER A 183 8.06 -10.31 -8.37
CA SER A 183 7.89 -8.87 -8.30
C SER A 183 6.41 -8.53 -8.06
N VAL A 184 6.03 -7.28 -8.10
CA VAL A 184 4.64 -6.87 -8.25
C VAL A 184 4.43 -6.18 -9.59
N LYS A 185 3.28 -6.44 -10.21
CA LYS A 185 2.87 -5.92 -11.50
C LYS A 185 1.57 -5.15 -11.38
N LEU A 186 1.47 -4.03 -12.09
CA LEU A 186 0.22 -3.35 -12.43
C LEU A 186 -0.01 -3.49 -13.93
N ASP A 187 -1.18 -4.02 -14.32
CA ASP A 187 -1.57 -4.15 -15.74
C ASP A 187 -2.03 -2.80 -16.31
N ASN A 188 -1.12 -1.83 -16.26
CA ASN A 188 -1.42 -0.46 -16.70
C ASN A 188 -1.65 -0.34 -18.22
N TYR A 189 -1.29 -1.36 -18.99
CA TYR A 189 -1.60 -1.40 -20.44
C TYR A 189 -3.11 -1.37 -20.71
N ASN A 190 -3.90 -1.96 -19.82
CA ASN A 190 -5.36 -2.02 -19.84
C ASN A 190 -6.04 -1.07 -18.86
N ASN A 191 -5.26 -0.25 -18.13
CA ASN A 191 -5.79 0.68 -17.13
C ASN A 191 -6.32 1.97 -17.77
N GLU A 192 -7.33 2.55 -17.14
CA GLU A 192 -7.86 3.84 -17.57
C GLU A 192 -6.92 4.98 -17.14
N PRO A 193 -6.79 6.05 -17.93
CA PRO A 193 -6.10 7.25 -17.51
C PRO A 193 -6.70 7.84 -16.23
N ASP A 194 -5.84 8.41 -15.39
CA ASP A 194 -6.13 9.04 -14.11
C ASP A 194 -6.50 8.06 -12.96
N ASN A 195 -6.63 6.74 -13.22
CA ASN A 195 -6.74 5.75 -12.16
C ASN A 195 -5.44 5.67 -11.36
N THR A 196 -5.58 5.50 -10.04
CA THR A 196 -4.43 5.45 -9.13
C THR A 196 -4.48 4.21 -8.25
N ASP A 197 -3.46 3.38 -8.38
CA ASP A 197 -3.24 2.18 -7.60
C ASP A 197 -1.99 2.30 -6.74
N ALA A 198 -2.05 1.94 -5.48
CA ALA A 198 -0.91 2.08 -4.60
C ALA A 198 -0.57 0.81 -3.80
N LEU A 199 0.71 0.68 -3.49
CA LEU A 199 1.20 -0.17 -2.41
C LEU A 199 1.41 0.69 -1.17
N VAL A 200 0.84 0.26 -0.05
CA VAL A 200 0.92 0.96 1.22
C VAL A 200 1.52 0.01 2.26
N THR A 201 2.54 0.45 2.99
CA THR A 201 3.11 -0.35 4.07
C THR A 201 2.20 -0.38 5.28
N ASN A 202 2.35 -1.40 6.11
CA ASN A 202 1.90 -1.32 7.49
C ASN A 202 2.75 -0.30 8.26
N PHE A 203 2.42 -0.04 9.53
CA PHE A 203 3.21 0.83 10.39
C PHE A 203 4.64 0.34 10.54
N ILE A 204 5.60 1.22 10.32
CA ILE A 204 7.03 0.99 10.49
C ILE A 204 7.50 1.79 11.69
N LYS A 205 7.99 1.12 12.73
CA LYS A 205 8.64 1.77 13.86
C LYS A 205 10.01 2.28 13.47
N VAL A 206 10.22 3.57 13.68
CA VAL A 206 11.47 4.27 13.37
C VAL A 206 12.05 4.98 14.60
N ASP A 207 11.55 4.62 15.78
CA ASP A 207 12.11 5.09 17.04
C ASP A 207 13.61 4.70 17.09
N ARG A 208 14.48 5.66 17.49
CA ARG A 208 15.93 5.59 17.46
C ARG A 208 16.58 5.65 16.07
N ALA A 209 15.83 5.82 14.99
CA ALA A 209 16.43 6.14 13.70
C ALA A 209 17.05 7.55 13.73
N THR A 210 18.26 7.69 13.17
CA THR A 210 18.96 8.97 12.98
C THR A 210 19.09 9.33 11.51
N ALA A 211 18.99 8.34 10.63
CA ALA A 211 18.88 8.51 9.20
C ALA A 211 18.13 7.33 8.59
N MET A 212 17.39 7.59 7.52
CA MET A 212 16.65 6.56 6.79
C MET A 212 16.71 6.79 5.30
N ASN A 213 16.88 5.71 4.53
CA ASN A 213 16.76 5.71 3.09
C ASN A 213 15.82 4.60 2.63
N PHE A 214 14.76 4.98 1.93
CA PHE A 214 13.87 4.04 1.27
C PHE A 214 14.28 3.87 -0.19
N SER A 215 14.39 2.65 -0.65
CA SER A 215 14.73 2.38 -2.05
C SER A 215 13.93 1.23 -2.61
N PHE A 216 13.71 1.27 -3.93
CA PHE A 216 13.10 0.17 -4.67
C PHE A 216 13.54 0.21 -6.14
N ARG A 217 13.30 -0.89 -6.85
CA ARG A 217 13.45 -0.96 -8.29
C ARG A 217 12.11 -0.90 -8.98
N TYR A 218 12.11 -0.31 -10.17
CA TYR A 218 10.92 -0.21 -10.99
C TYR A 218 11.27 -0.42 -12.47
N ALA A 219 10.32 -1.00 -13.20
CA ALA A 219 10.39 -1.17 -14.64
C ALA A 219 9.05 -0.73 -15.24
N VAL A 220 9.07 0.39 -15.96
CA VAL A 220 7.90 0.99 -16.59
C VAL A 220 8.23 1.33 -18.03
N ALA A 221 7.32 1.07 -18.95
CA ALA A 221 7.45 1.44 -20.34
C ALA A 221 6.41 2.47 -20.74
N SER A 222 6.75 3.39 -21.63
CA SER A 222 5.77 4.28 -22.25
C SER A 222 5.04 3.60 -23.41
N LYS A 223 3.80 4.02 -23.65
CA LYS A 223 2.98 3.63 -24.80
C LYS A 223 2.83 4.81 -25.75
N PRO A 224 2.91 4.63 -27.07
CA PRO A 224 2.72 5.71 -28.02
C PRO A 224 1.36 6.39 -27.87
N GLY A 225 1.34 7.71 -27.74
CA GLY A 225 0.12 8.50 -27.68
C GLY A 225 -0.59 8.52 -26.32
N SER A 226 -0.05 7.85 -25.30
CA SER A 226 -0.54 7.96 -23.92
C SER A 226 -0.10 9.28 -23.26
N ALA A 227 -0.85 9.73 -22.26
CA ALA A 227 -0.36 10.73 -21.32
C ALA A 227 0.79 10.16 -20.47
N MET A 228 1.37 10.99 -19.62
CA MET A 228 2.47 10.52 -18.77
C MET A 228 1.95 9.81 -17.53
N ASP A 229 2.38 8.55 -17.37
CA ASP A 229 2.27 7.87 -16.08
C ASP A 229 3.14 8.55 -15.04
N ASN A 230 2.82 8.37 -13.77
CA ASN A 230 3.68 8.81 -12.69
C ASN A 230 3.72 7.78 -11.53
N ILE A 231 4.85 7.76 -10.82
CA ILE A 231 4.97 7.13 -9.51
C ILE A 231 5.20 8.25 -8.50
N ASN A 232 4.35 8.32 -7.50
CA ASN A 232 4.51 9.19 -6.34
C ASN A 232 4.78 8.36 -5.10
N VAL A 233 5.86 8.70 -4.38
CA VAL A 233 6.17 8.13 -3.07
C VAL A 233 5.84 9.16 -2.02
N SER A 234 5.05 8.76 -1.04
CA SER A 234 4.63 9.61 0.06
C SER A 234 4.74 8.89 1.40
N VAL A 235 4.86 9.67 2.46
CA VAL A 235 4.98 9.19 3.85
C VAL A 235 3.85 9.79 4.67
N SER A 236 3.30 9.00 5.57
CA SER A 236 2.32 9.42 6.58
C SER A 236 2.84 9.09 7.97
N GLN A 237 2.62 10.01 8.92
CA GLN A 237 2.88 9.84 10.35
C GLN A 237 1.57 9.85 11.17
N ASP A 238 0.43 10.00 10.52
CA ASP A 238 -0.90 10.14 11.11
C ASP A 238 -1.88 9.06 10.63
N CYS A 239 -1.37 7.86 10.36
CA CYS A 239 -2.21 6.73 9.95
C CYS A 239 -2.82 6.85 8.55
N GLY A 240 -2.20 7.59 7.64
CA GLY A 240 -2.72 7.79 6.30
C GLY A 240 -3.84 8.85 6.22
N GLU A 241 -4.07 9.63 7.30
CA GLU A 241 -4.98 10.79 7.25
C GLU A 241 -4.41 11.88 6.36
N SER A 242 -3.09 12.10 6.44
CA SER A 242 -2.35 12.95 5.52
C SER A 242 -1.12 12.24 4.95
N TRP A 243 -0.73 12.63 3.75
CA TRP A 243 0.41 12.07 3.03
C TRP A 243 1.31 13.17 2.53
N GLU A 244 2.57 13.16 2.95
CA GLU A 244 3.60 14.07 2.44
C GLU A 244 4.34 13.41 1.28
N SER A 245 4.33 14.07 0.10
CA SER A 245 5.03 13.57 -1.10
C SER A 245 6.53 13.80 -0.97
N VAL A 246 7.30 12.72 -0.96
CA VAL A 246 8.77 12.77 -0.83
C VAL A 246 9.48 12.56 -2.18
N ARG A 247 8.82 11.95 -3.15
CA ARG A 247 9.39 11.73 -4.48
C ARG A 247 8.32 11.51 -5.54
N THR A 248 8.45 12.20 -6.67
CA THR A 248 7.66 11.93 -7.89
C THR A 248 8.58 11.57 -9.04
N LEU A 249 8.26 10.49 -9.75
CA LEU A 249 8.94 10.02 -10.96
C LEU A 249 8.00 10.20 -12.13
N LEU A 250 8.39 10.98 -13.12
CA LEU A 250 7.60 11.26 -14.32
C LEU A 250 8.48 11.17 -15.58
N GLY A 251 7.85 10.90 -16.72
CA GLY A 251 8.46 10.99 -18.05
C GLY A 251 9.79 10.27 -18.16
N PRO A 252 10.89 10.94 -18.57
CA PRO A 252 12.20 10.28 -18.74
C PRO A 252 12.78 9.67 -17.46
N LEU A 253 12.37 10.15 -16.27
CA LEU A 253 12.78 9.58 -14.99
C LEU A 253 12.04 8.28 -14.70
N LEU A 254 10.81 8.14 -15.17
CA LEU A 254 9.98 6.97 -14.93
C LEU A 254 10.26 5.87 -15.96
N TYR A 255 10.27 6.18 -17.25
CA TYR A 255 10.31 5.14 -18.28
C TYR A 255 11.70 4.53 -18.44
N ALA A 256 11.80 3.22 -18.14
CA ALA A 256 12.99 2.43 -18.45
C ALA A 256 13.10 2.13 -19.96
N VAL A 257 11.95 1.97 -20.61
CA VAL A 257 11.83 1.71 -22.05
C VAL A 257 10.71 2.58 -22.62
N THR A 258 10.85 3.03 -23.87
CA THR A 258 9.90 3.94 -24.51
C THR A 258 9.20 3.31 -25.71
N ASN A 259 8.01 3.83 -26.05
CA ASN A 259 7.26 3.54 -27.29
C ASN A 259 6.91 2.06 -27.50
N LYS A 260 6.42 1.39 -26.45
CA LYS A 260 5.93 0.01 -26.55
C LYS A 260 4.43 0.01 -26.88
N ALA A 261 4.10 -0.33 -28.13
CA ALA A 261 2.71 -0.37 -28.61
C ALA A 261 1.89 -1.54 -28.06
N ASN A 262 2.55 -2.65 -27.73
CA ASN A 262 1.92 -3.84 -27.12
C ASN A 262 2.26 -3.92 -25.63
N ALA A 263 1.47 -4.69 -24.88
CA ALA A 263 1.72 -4.98 -23.47
C ALA A 263 3.18 -5.46 -23.28
N TRP A 264 3.92 -4.72 -22.46
CA TRP A 264 5.36 -4.94 -22.27
C TRP A 264 5.64 -5.50 -20.88
N ASN A 265 6.63 -6.37 -20.80
CA ASN A 265 7.19 -6.88 -19.57
C ASN A 265 8.72 -6.77 -19.61
N PRO A 266 9.40 -6.50 -18.47
CA PRO A 266 10.86 -6.49 -18.41
C PRO A 266 11.42 -7.90 -18.63
N THR A 267 12.48 -8.00 -19.42
CA THR A 267 13.13 -9.29 -19.78
C THR A 267 14.59 -9.36 -19.35
N THR A 268 15.15 -8.24 -18.95
CA THR A 268 16.57 -8.13 -18.56
C THR A 268 16.71 -7.16 -17.38
N SER A 269 17.78 -7.29 -16.60
CA SER A 269 18.10 -6.38 -15.49
C SER A 269 18.27 -4.91 -15.93
N SER A 270 18.68 -4.67 -17.19
CA SER A 270 18.79 -3.31 -17.75
C SER A 270 17.45 -2.60 -17.95
N ASN A 271 16.34 -3.32 -17.90
CA ASN A 271 14.99 -2.75 -17.94
C ASN A 271 14.53 -2.17 -16.59
N TRP A 272 15.33 -2.38 -15.54
CA TRP A 272 14.99 -1.94 -14.20
C TRP A 272 15.85 -0.73 -13.80
N ARG A 273 15.21 0.23 -13.17
CA ARG A 273 15.84 1.41 -12.57
C ARG A 273 15.72 1.32 -11.06
N LYS A 274 16.69 1.89 -10.35
CA LYS A 274 16.63 2.04 -8.88
C LYS A 274 16.36 3.49 -8.53
N VAL A 275 15.51 3.72 -7.55
CA VAL A 275 15.37 5.00 -6.87
C VAL A 275 15.75 4.81 -5.40
N THR A 276 16.42 5.82 -4.84
CA THR A 276 16.70 5.93 -3.40
C THR A 276 16.20 7.28 -2.93
N ILE A 277 15.51 7.31 -1.81
CA ILE A 277 14.79 8.46 -1.27
C ILE A 277 15.22 8.62 0.19
N GLY A 278 15.82 9.76 0.54
CA GLY A 278 16.09 10.10 1.94
C GLY A 278 14.79 10.36 2.69
N LEU A 279 14.67 9.79 3.87
CA LEU A 279 13.52 9.96 4.76
C LEU A 279 13.95 10.49 6.14
N ASP A 280 15.03 11.24 6.21
CA ASP A 280 15.59 11.75 7.46
C ASP A 280 14.65 12.71 8.18
N ASP A 281 13.76 13.41 7.46
CA ASP A 281 12.74 14.30 8.04
C ASP A 281 11.65 13.53 8.84
N PHE A 282 11.57 12.21 8.66
CA PHE A 282 10.59 11.34 9.31
C PHE A 282 11.18 10.48 10.43
N VAL A 283 12.46 10.67 10.78
CA VAL A 283 13.06 9.99 11.93
C VAL A 283 12.47 10.53 13.23
N GLY A 284 12.21 9.66 14.21
CA GLY A 284 11.67 10.08 15.49
C GLY A 284 10.83 9.00 16.18
N ASN A 285 9.96 9.44 17.08
CA ASN A 285 9.19 8.53 17.93
C ASN A 285 7.83 8.12 17.34
N GLN A 286 7.45 8.67 16.19
CA GLN A 286 6.19 8.32 15.53
C GLN A 286 6.45 7.24 14.48
N PRO A 287 5.62 6.19 14.42
CA PRO A 287 5.68 5.23 13.33
C PRO A 287 5.29 5.90 12.02
N ILE A 288 5.85 5.41 10.93
CA ILE A 288 5.56 5.90 9.57
C ILE A 288 4.83 4.83 8.76
N MET A 289 4.09 5.28 7.75
CA MET A 289 3.62 4.45 6.63
C MET A 289 4.20 5.03 5.34
N ILE A 290 4.57 4.16 4.41
CA ILE A 290 5.08 4.55 3.08
C ILE A 290 4.06 4.11 2.03
N LYS A 291 3.69 5.02 1.14
CA LYS A 291 2.82 4.76 0.00
C LYS A 291 3.61 4.93 -1.29
N VAL A 292 3.54 3.95 -2.17
CA VAL A 292 4.04 4.01 -3.54
C VAL A 292 2.84 3.95 -4.46
N ALA A 293 2.39 5.10 -4.93
CA ALA A 293 1.21 5.26 -5.78
C ALA A 293 1.61 5.39 -7.24
N PHE A 294 0.95 4.67 -8.12
CA PHE A 294 1.08 4.78 -9.56
C PHE A 294 -0.21 5.37 -10.13
N THR A 295 -0.10 6.50 -10.82
CA THR A 295 -1.22 7.09 -11.55
C THR A 295 -1.05 6.83 -13.03
N SER A 296 -2.04 6.21 -13.64
CA SER A 296 -2.07 5.86 -15.05
C SER A 296 -2.21 7.08 -15.94
N GLY A 297 -1.40 7.17 -16.98
CA GLY A 297 -1.60 8.04 -18.14
C GLY A 297 -2.14 7.28 -19.36
N GLY A 298 -2.64 6.04 -19.16
CA GLY A 298 -2.98 5.11 -20.24
C GLY A 298 -1.74 4.50 -20.89
N GLY A 299 -0.65 4.38 -20.13
CA GLY A 299 0.66 3.91 -20.58
C GLY A 299 0.78 2.39 -20.72
N ASN A 300 1.90 1.84 -20.32
CA ASN A 300 2.17 0.40 -20.41
C ASN A 300 2.38 -0.19 -19.01
N ASN A 301 2.53 -1.51 -18.90
CA ASN A 301 2.67 -2.21 -17.65
C ASN A 301 3.78 -1.63 -16.77
N ALA A 302 3.54 -1.63 -15.47
CA ALA A 302 4.48 -1.21 -14.44
C ALA A 302 4.83 -2.37 -13.52
N PHE A 303 6.09 -2.43 -13.11
CA PHE A 303 6.62 -3.44 -12.20
C PHE A 303 7.43 -2.78 -11.10
N LEU A 304 7.31 -3.28 -9.88
CA LEU A 304 8.10 -2.84 -8.73
C LEU A 304 8.72 -4.06 -8.04
N ASP A 305 9.94 -3.87 -7.51
CA ASP A 305 10.71 -4.94 -6.87
C ASP A 305 11.80 -4.37 -5.96
N ASP A 306 12.50 -5.22 -5.21
CA ASP A 306 13.69 -4.90 -4.41
C ASP A 306 13.47 -3.69 -3.48
N PHE A 307 12.38 -3.73 -2.68
CA PHE A 307 12.09 -2.70 -1.69
C PHE A 307 13.00 -2.85 -0.46
N ASN A 308 13.66 -1.77 -0.08
CA ASN A 308 14.56 -1.73 1.06
C ASN A 308 14.35 -0.45 1.88
N LEU A 309 14.45 -0.57 3.20
CA LEU A 309 14.52 0.55 4.12
C LEU A 309 15.81 0.44 4.92
N ASP A 310 16.82 1.20 4.52
CA ASP A 310 18.10 1.28 5.21
C ASP A 310 17.98 2.30 6.35
N VAL A 311 18.24 1.85 7.59
CA VAL A 311 18.08 2.67 8.79
C VAL A 311 19.39 2.72 9.57
N THR A 312 19.85 3.93 9.85
CA THR A 312 20.90 4.19 10.83
C THR A 312 20.25 4.43 12.19
N LEU A 313 20.58 3.64 13.18
CA LEU A 313 20.04 3.78 14.53
C LEU A 313 21.01 4.60 15.40
N ASP A 314 20.44 5.43 16.27
CA ASP A 314 21.21 6.05 17.35
C ASP A 314 21.80 4.94 18.24
N GLN A 315 23.10 4.89 18.30
CA GLN A 315 23.80 4.13 19.32
C GLN A 315 23.66 4.88 20.65
N LYS A 316 22.47 4.83 21.26
CA LYS A 316 22.41 5.16 22.67
C LYS A 316 23.39 4.25 23.38
N ASP A 317 24.44 4.80 23.96
CA ASP A 317 25.25 4.10 24.94
C ASP A 317 24.28 3.60 26.03
N LEU A 318 23.87 2.34 25.92
CA LEU A 318 23.11 1.68 26.96
C LEU A 318 23.97 1.77 28.22
N THR A 319 23.58 2.62 29.15
CA THR A 319 24.28 2.68 30.42
C THR A 319 24.00 1.39 31.19
N ALA A 320 24.98 0.89 31.92
CA ALA A 320 24.82 -0.31 32.74
C ALA A 320 23.61 -0.24 33.70
N ALA A 321 23.12 0.97 34.00
CA ALA A 321 21.92 1.22 34.81
C ALA A 321 20.61 0.85 34.13
N GLN A 322 20.57 0.77 32.78
CA GLN A 322 19.36 0.48 31.98
C GLN A 322 19.14 -1.01 31.74
N ILE A 323 20.15 -1.86 32.08
CA ILE A 323 20.05 -3.30 31.93
C ILE A 323 19.86 -3.94 33.30
N SER A 324 18.84 -4.76 33.43
CA SER A 324 18.59 -5.59 34.59
C SER A 324 18.71 -7.08 34.28
N ILE A 325 19.23 -7.86 35.20
CA ILE A 325 19.29 -9.32 35.11
C ILE A 325 18.56 -9.85 36.35
N TYR A 326 17.50 -10.61 36.15
CA TYR A 326 16.73 -11.15 37.26
C TYR A 326 16.15 -12.55 36.97
N PRO A 327 16.01 -13.41 38.00
CA PRO A 327 16.60 -13.22 39.32
C PRO A 327 18.11 -13.21 39.28
N ASN A 328 18.73 -12.39 40.12
CA ASN A 328 20.19 -12.38 40.33
C ASN A 328 20.47 -12.14 41.81
N PRO A 329 20.85 -13.14 42.60
CA PRO A 329 21.29 -14.50 42.21
C PRO A 329 20.21 -15.36 41.53
N SER A 330 20.66 -16.30 40.69
CA SER A 330 19.83 -17.18 39.86
C SER A 330 20.21 -18.65 40.08
N SER A 331 19.23 -19.56 39.90
CA SER A 331 19.46 -21.01 39.85
C SER A 331 19.89 -21.50 38.44
N GLY A 332 20.40 -20.62 37.61
CA GLY A 332 20.79 -20.91 36.21
C GLY A 332 19.83 -20.37 35.18
N ARG A 333 18.57 -19.98 35.55
CA ARG A 333 17.63 -19.31 34.67
C ARG A 333 17.44 -17.87 35.09
N PHE A 334 17.56 -16.94 34.12
CA PHE A 334 17.42 -15.52 34.36
C PHE A 334 16.94 -14.81 33.08
N THR A 335 16.35 -13.64 33.26
CA THR A 335 15.91 -12.77 32.18
C THR A 335 16.79 -11.52 32.15
N VAL A 336 17.06 -11.03 30.94
CA VAL A 336 17.85 -9.81 30.71
C VAL A 336 16.94 -8.74 30.14
N GLU A 337 16.58 -7.75 30.94
CA GLU A 337 15.80 -6.60 30.47
C GLU A 337 16.68 -5.43 30.00
N GLY A 338 16.15 -4.61 29.10
CA GLY A 338 16.80 -3.39 28.60
C GLY A 338 17.67 -3.61 27.37
N LEU A 339 17.70 -4.83 26.81
CA LEU A 339 18.36 -5.15 25.55
C LEU A 339 17.34 -5.64 24.50
N PRO A 340 17.49 -5.25 23.23
CA PRO A 340 16.63 -5.76 22.15
C PRO A 340 16.89 -7.25 21.87
N ALA A 341 15.86 -7.96 21.37
CA ALA A 341 16.03 -9.28 20.81
C ALA A 341 17.07 -9.26 19.67
N GLY A 342 17.81 -10.36 19.50
CA GLY A 342 18.90 -10.43 18.54
C GLY A 342 20.21 -9.79 19.01
N THR A 343 20.26 -9.18 20.22
CA THR A 343 21.53 -8.64 20.75
C THR A 343 22.51 -9.78 21.06
N PRO A 344 23.72 -9.76 20.50
CA PRO A 344 24.72 -10.75 20.81
C PRO A 344 25.22 -10.60 22.26
N TYR A 345 25.34 -11.71 22.97
CA TYR A 345 25.86 -11.75 24.33
C TYR A 345 26.96 -12.79 24.48
N THR A 346 27.78 -12.59 25.50
CA THR A 346 28.77 -13.58 25.98
C THR A 346 28.76 -13.61 27.52
N ILE A 347 28.78 -14.80 28.10
CA ILE A 347 28.94 -15.00 29.54
C ILE A 347 30.35 -15.53 29.78
N TYR A 348 31.05 -14.88 30.70
CA TYR A 348 32.41 -15.22 31.06
C TYR A 348 32.45 -15.74 32.49
N SER A 349 33.38 -16.68 32.77
CA SER A 349 33.82 -17.02 34.09
C SER A 349 34.75 -15.96 34.68
N THR A 350 35.05 -16.07 35.93
CA THR A 350 35.93 -15.11 36.64
C THR A 350 37.37 -15.10 36.13
N ASP A 351 37.84 -16.17 35.48
CA ASP A 351 39.14 -16.25 34.82
C ASP A 351 39.16 -15.61 33.41
N GLY A 352 38.01 -15.10 32.94
CA GLY A 352 37.87 -14.48 31.63
C GLY A 352 37.55 -15.45 30.49
N SER A 353 37.34 -16.72 30.76
CA SER A 353 36.97 -17.72 29.77
C SER A 353 35.49 -17.53 29.37
N ALA A 354 35.20 -17.53 28.08
CA ALA A 354 33.82 -17.47 27.58
C ALA A 354 33.14 -18.83 27.77
N ILE A 355 32.04 -18.85 28.52
CA ILE A 355 31.31 -20.09 28.86
C ILE A 355 30.13 -20.27 27.90
N GLN A 356 29.45 -19.19 27.60
CA GLN A 356 28.28 -19.21 26.71
C GLN A 356 28.26 -17.98 25.82
N LYS A 357 27.83 -18.15 24.55
CA LYS A 357 27.60 -17.09 23.58
C LYS A 357 26.29 -17.35 22.86
N GLY A 358 25.60 -16.30 22.50
CA GLY A 358 24.33 -16.40 21.73
C GLY A 358 23.76 -15.06 21.35
N LEU A 359 22.54 -15.10 20.87
CA LEU A 359 21.69 -13.94 20.64
C LEU A 359 20.55 -14.00 21.65
N LEU A 360 20.13 -12.84 22.15
CA LEU A 360 18.96 -12.76 23.02
C LEU A 360 17.68 -13.07 22.20
N ASP A 361 16.84 -13.95 22.73
CA ASP A 361 15.51 -14.25 22.18
C ASP A 361 14.50 -13.14 22.52
N LEU A 362 13.29 -13.24 21.94
CA LEU A 362 12.22 -12.26 22.15
C LEU A 362 11.79 -12.11 23.62
N ASP A 363 11.87 -13.19 24.39
CA ASP A 363 11.54 -13.20 25.84
C ASP A 363 12.75 -12.85 26.72
N ALA A 364 13.93 -12.66 26.09
CA ALA A 364 15.21 -12.36 26.74
C ALA A 364 15.55 -13.31 27.91
N SER A 365 14.97 -14.52 27.92
CA SER A 365 15.21 -15.57 28.94
C SER A 365 16.40 -16.42 28.56
N LEU A 366 17.32 -16.60 29.50
CA LEU A 366 18.54 -17.35 29.31
C LEU A 366 18.65 -18.47 30.33
N GLU A 367 19.25 -19.59 29.91
CA GLU A 367 19.61 -20.68 30.77
C GLU A 367 21.12 -20.89 30.69
N LEU A 368 21.79 -20.86 31.86
CA LEU A 368 23.20 -21.11 32.03
C LEU A 368 23.41 -22.34 32.91
N THR A 369 23.92 -23.40 32.33
CA THR A 369 24.32 -24.60 33.06
C THR A 369 25.79 -24.46 33.48
N ALA A 370 26.02 -23.95 34.68
CA ALA A 370 27.36 -23.71 35.21
C ALA A 370 27.38 -23.93 36.75
N PRO A 371 28.52 -24.22 37.37
CA PRO A 371 28.63 -24.33 38.83
C PRO A 371 28.19 -23.04 39.53
N ALA A 372 27.76 -23.15 40.79
CA ALA A 372 27.50 -21.97 41.62
C ALA A 372 28.75 -21.09 41.68
N GLY A 373 28.55 -19.79 41.47
CA GLY A 373 29.68 -18.86 41.38
C GLY A 373 29.33 -17.51 40.77
N TYR A 374 30.37 -16.70 40.57
CA TYR A 374 30.28 -15.40 39.94
C TYR A 374 30.64 -15.50 38.45
N TYR A 375 29.83 -14.83 37.63
CA TYR A 375 30.00 -14.77 36.18
C TYR A 375 29.82 -13.34 35.68
N LEU A 376 30.29 -13.07 34.50
CA LEU A 376 30.17 -11.77 33.85
C LEU A 376 29.35 -11.90 32.58
N PHE A 377 28.14 -11.35 32.57
CA PHE A 377 27.33 -11.17 31.36
C PHE A 377 27.85 -9.95 30.64
N GLN A 378 28.17 -10.09 29.35
CA GLN A 378 28.57 -9.01 28.46
C GLN A 378 27.67 -8.99 27.23
N ALA A 379 27.09 -7.81 26.92
CA ALA A 379 26.39 -7.54 25.68
C ALA A 379 26.70 -6.11 25.21
N ALA A 380 27.06 -5.94 23.96
CA ALA A 380 27.61 -4.68 23.42
C ALA A 380 28.79 -4.19 24.26
N SER A 381 28.76 -2.92 24.69
CA SER A 381 29.78 -2.32 25.58
C SER A 381 29.54 -2.59 27.08
N ILE A 382 28.45 -3.28 27.46
CA ILE A 382 27.97 -3.38 28.82
C ILE A 382 28.37 -4.72 29.44
N ARG A 383 28.76 -4.63 30.71
CA ARG A 383 29.10 -5.78 31.55
C ARG A 383 28.28 -5.76 32.85
N LYS A 384 27.67 -6.87 33.21
CA LYS A 384 26.89 -7.07 34.45
C LYS A 384 27.33 -8.31 35.17
N ALA A 385 27.41 -8.20 36.48
CA ALA A 385 27.68 -9.39 37.34
C ALA A 385 26.43 -10.29 37.32
N LEU A 386 26.66 -11.60 37.18
CA LEU A 386 25.65 -12.66 37.25
C LEU A 386 26.10 -13.63 38.32
N ILE A 387 25.24 -13.98 39.26
CA ILE A 387 25.52 -14.91 40.35
C ILE A 387 24.65 -16.14 40.16
N ILE A 388 25.27 -17.32 40.09
CA ILE A 388 24.61 -18.62 40.04
C ILE A 388 24.72 -19.28 41.41
N GLN A 389 23.57 -19.80 41.90
CA GLN A 389 23.44 -20.48 43.18
C GLN A 389 23.07 -21.95 43.02
#